data_807a790786b6c3f89c0fcaefa1330ea4
#
_entry.id   807a790786b6c3f89c0fcaefa1330ea4
#
_cell.length_a   1.000
_cell.length_b   1.000
_cell.length_c   1.000
_cell.angle_alpha   90.00
_cell.angle_beta   90.00
_cell.angle_gamma   90.00
#
_symmetry.space_group_name_H-M   'P 1'
#
loop_
_entity.id
_entity.type
_entity.pdbx_description
1 polymer ?
#
loop_
_entity_poly.entity_id
_entity_poly.type
_entity_poly.pdbx_seq_one_letter_code
_entity_poly.pdbx_strand_id
1 'polypeptide(L)'
;KPAFLKGMEEQTAEVEAIVNNPDKATFENTIVALDRSGELLMKVAYAFSGQASVNTNDEIQALEQELSPLLSKHSDDISLNPKLFARVKSVYENQAKLNLDKEQKKLLEETYKGFVRGGANLDADEQAELRKLNEQISMLELTFGQNSLKETNAFQLVVDKKEDLSGLPETLIAAAATTAKEAGLDGKWVFTLHNPSVMPFLQYADNRALREKIYKAYVCRGNNNNANDNKDVIKKLVVARLEKAKLLGYEDFAAYVLEENMAKNEKNVYDLLNKIWIPALVKAKEELADINAEIKKEGGNFEAEAWDWRYYFEKAKKAKFDLDENEVRPYLELNNVREGAFYVANKLYGITFTSLQDMPLPDPDAQVFECKDKDGTSLG
;
A
#
# COMPACT_ATOMS: atom_id res chain seq x y z
N LYS A 1 -19.97 -6.89 8.36
CA LYS A 1 -20.27 -8.09 7.55
C LYS A 1 -21.63 -8.03 6.86
N PRO A 2 -22.78 -7.74 7.53
CA PRO A 2 -24.09 -7.74 6.85
C PRO A 2 -24.15 -6.86 5.60
N ALA A 3 -23.57 -5.65 5.66
CA ALA A 3 -23.56 -4.73 4.51
C ALA A 3 -22.77 -5.29 3.31
N PHE A 4 -21.65 -5.98 3.54
CA PHE A 4 -20.91 -6.69 2.50
C PHE A 4 -21.76 -7.79 1.84
N LEU A 5 -22.41 -8.64 2.66
CA LEU A 5 -23.26 -9.71 2.15
C LEU A 5 -24.40 -9.15 1.30
N LYS A 6 -25.03 -8.07 1.76
CA LYS A 6 -26.08 -7.37 1.00
C LYS A 6 -25.55 -6.79 -0.32
N GLY A 7 -24.39 -6.12 -0.29
CA GLY A 7 -23.77 -5.57 -1.50
C GLY A 7 -23.40 -6.63 -2.52
N MET A 8 -22.89 -7.81 -2.07
CA MET A 8 -22.64 -8.95 -2.95
C MET A 8 -23.92 -9.54 -3.53
N GLU A 9 -25.00 -9.65 -2.73
CA GLU A 9 -26.31 -10.11 -3.20
C GLU A 9 -26.89 -9.17 -4.26
N GLU A 10 -26.88 -7.87 -4.04
CA GLU A 10 -27.34 -6.86 -4.99
C GLU A 10 -26.54 -6.92 -6.29
N GLN A 11 -25.19 -6.95 -6.22
CA GLN A 11 -24.36 -7.06 -7.42
C GLN A 11 -24.58 -8.37 -8.17
N THR A 12 -24.80 -9.49 -7.47
CA THR A 12 -25.15 -10.76 -8.10
C THR A 12 -26.46 -10.63 -8.89
N ALA A 13 -27.50 -10.01 -8.32
CA ALA A 13 -28.77 -9.79 -8.99
C ALA A 13 -28.63 -8.88 -10.23
N GLU A 14 -27.81 -7.82 -10.13
CA GLU A 14 -27.50 -6.92 -11.26
C GLU A 14 -26.80 -7.67 -12.40
N VAL A 15 -25.81 -8.49 -12.07
CA VAL A 15 -25.09 -9.33 -13.05
C VAL A 15 -26.03 -10.37 -13.67
N GLU A 16 -26.90 -11.00 -12.88
CA GLU A 16 -27.91 -11.94 -13.39
C GLU A 16 -28.89 -11.25 -14.34
N ALA A 17 -29.29 -10.00 -14.08
CA ALA A 17 -30.12 -9.22 -14.98
C ALA A 17 -29.43 -8.97 -16.34
N ILE A 18 -28.12 -8.70 -16.33
CA ILE A 18 -27.32 -8.57 -17.55
C ILE A 18 -27.29 -9.91 -18.31
N VAL A 19 -26.97 -10.99 -17.60
CA VAL A 19 -26.83 -12.34 -18.19
C VAL A 19 -28.12 -12.85 -18.80
N ASN A 20 -29.26 -12.62 -18.13
CA ASN A 20 -30.57 -13.09 -18.53
C ASN A 20 -31.32 -12.10 -19.43
N ASN A 21 -30.74 -11.00 -19.83
CA ASN A 21 -31.35 -10.02 -20.72
C ASN A 21 -31.64 -10.70 -22.09
N PRO A 22 -32.90 -10.75 -22.55
CA PRO A 22 -33.27 -11.42 -23.81
C PRO A 22 -32.77 -10.69 -25.06
N ASP A 23 -32.46 -9.39 -24.93
CA ASP A 23 -31.98 -8.59 -26.06
C ASP A 23 -30.51 -8.93 -26.38
N LYS A 24 -30.13 -8.67 -27.64
CA LYS A 24 -28.74 -8.78 -28.06
C LYS A 24 -27.86 -7.94 -27.17
N ALA A 25 -26.65 -8.45 -26.89
CA ALA A 25 -25.66 -7.70 -26.14
C ALA A 25 -25.27 -6.41 -26.88
N THR A 26 -25.36 -5.29 -26.18
CA THR A 26 -24.96 -3.95 -26.62
C THR A 26 -23.99 -3.34 -25.64
N PHE A 27 -23.34 -2.25 -26.04
CA PHE A 27 -22.47 -1.50 -25.12
C PHE A 27 -23.23 -1.08 -23.86
N GLU A 28 -24.45 -0.55 -24.00
CA GLU A 28 -25.26 -0.05 -22.88
C GLU A 28 -25.76 -1.17 -21.96
N ASN A 29 -26.40 -2.23 -22.54
CA ASN A 29 -27.03 -3.27 -21.72
C ASN A 29 -26.07 -4.34 -21.22
N THR A 30 -24.78 -4.22 -21.52
CA THR A 30 -23.75 -5.18 -21.10
C THR A 30 -22.57 -4.47 -20.46
N ILE A 31 -21.86 -3.59 -21.16
CA ILE A 31 -20.63 -2.97 -20.65
C ILE A 31 -20.95 -1.88 -19.61
N VAL A 32 -21.80 -0.92 -19.95
CA VAL A 32 -22.21 0.15 -19.00
C VAL A 32 -22.99 -0.43 -17.82
N ALA A 33 -23.87 -1.42 -18.07
CA ALA A 33 -24.61 -2.08 -17.00
C ALA A 33 -23.66 -2.80 -16.02
N LEU A 34 -22.61 -3.45 -16.51
CA LEU A 34 -21.61 -4.12 -15.69
C LEU A 34 -20.73 -3.12 -14.92
N ASP A 35 -20.30 -2.05 -15.58
CA ASP A 35 -19.49 -0.98 -14.98
C ASP A 35 -20.21 -0.30 -13.80
N ARG A 36 -21.53 -0.16 -13.89
CA ARG A 36 -22.37 0.38 -12.81
C ARG A 36 -22.75 -0.61 -11.74
N SER A 37 -22.54 -1.90 -11.95
CA SER A 37 -22.91 -2.94 -10.99
C SER A 37 -22.05 -2.89 -9.73
N GLY A 38 -22.64 -3.25 -8.57
CA GLY A 38 -21.94 -3.35 -7.30
C GLY A 38 -21.68 -2.03 -6.60
N GLU A 39 -22.42 -0.98 -6.89
CA GLU A 39 -22.25 0.35 -6.25
C GLU A 39 -22.32 0.27 -4.73
N LEU A 40 -23.27 -0.49 -4.16
CA LEU A 40 -23.37 -0.67 -2.71
C LEU A 40 -22.15 -1.41 -2.16
N LEU A 41 -21.73 -2.49 -2.81
CA LEU A 41 -20.56 -3.26 -2.39
C LEU A 41 -19.30 -2.38 -2.38
N MET A 42 -19.11 -1.59 -3.42
CA MET A 42 -17.98 -0.67 -3.55
C MET A 42 -17.97 0.39 -2.43
N LYS A 43 -19.12 1.02 -2.14
CA LYS A 43 -19.25 2.00 -1.04
C LYS A 43 -18.90 1.37 0.31
N VAL A 44 -19.42 0.17 0.59
CA VAL A 44 -19.13 -0.56 1.82
C VAL A 44 -17.64 -0.93 1.90
N ALA A 45 -17.06 -1.41 0.78
CA ALA A 45 -15.65 -1.78 0.72
C ALA A 45 -14.72 -0.58 0.96
N TYR A 46 -15.00 0.57 0.34
CA TYR A 46 -14.21 1.78 0.55
C TYR A 46 -14.29 2.31 1.99
N ALA A 47 -15.50 2.34 2.57
CA ALA A 47 -15.65 2.75 3.97
C ALA A 47 -14.92 1.81 4.93
N PHE A 48 -15.01 0.50 4.71
CA PHE A 48 -14.36 -0.49 5.55
C PHE A 48 -12.83 -0.48 5.38
N SER A 49 -12.33 -0.47 4.13
CA SER A 49 -10.89 -0.45 3.89
C SER A 49 -10.24 0.86 4.35
N GLY A 50 -10.95 1.98 4.24
CA GLY A 50 -10.54 3.25 4.83
C GLY A 50 -10.33 3.12 6.34
N GLN A 51 -11.33 2.59 7.05
CA GLN A 51 -11.24 2.35 8.49
C GLN A 51 -10.12 1.37 8.85
N ALA A 52 -10.02 0.26 8.12
CA ALA A 52 -9.00 -0.77 8.35
C ALA A 52 -7.57 -0.25 8.14
N SER A 53 -7.36 0.65 7.17
CA SER A 53 -6.03 1.21 6.86
C SER A 53 -5.58 2.30 7.85
N VAL A 54 -6.52 3.05 8.43
CA VAL A 54 -6.21 4.21 9.28
C VAL A 54 -6.29 3.86 10.77
N ASN A 55 -7.29 3.04 11.17
CA ASN A 55 -7.59 2.76 12.57
C ASN A 55 -8.03 1.30 12.76
N THR A 56 -7.13 0.36 12.42
CA THR A 56 -7.42 -1.08 12.55
C THR A 56 -7.33 -1.55 13.99
N ASN A 57 -8.04 -2.63 14.28
CA ASN A 57 -8.00 -3.36 15.56
C ASN A 57 -8.23 -4.85 15.29
N ASP A 58 -8.19 -5.68 16.37
CA ASP A 58 -8.35 -7.13 16.26
C ASP A 58 -9.69 -7.56 15.66
N GLU A 59 -10.78 -6.83 15.94
CA GLU A 59 -12.11 -7.10 15.38
C GLU A 59 -12.15 -6.81 13.86
N ILE A 60 -11.56 -5.69 13.44
CA ILE A 60 -11.45 -5.34 12.01
C ILE A 60 -10.59 -6.37 11.29
N GLN A 61 -9.44 -6.76 11.86
CA GLN A 61 -8.55 -7.76 11.26
C GLN A 61 -9.20 -9.14 11.16
N ALA A 62 -9.97 -9.56 12.19
CA ALA A 62 -10.74 -10.79 12.12
C ALA A 62 -11.83 -10.72 11.02
N LEU A 63 -12.49 -9.57 10.88
CA LEU A 63 -13.49 -9.38 9.84
C LEU A 63 -12.86 -9.37 8.43
N GLU A 64 -11.66 -8.82 8.25
CA GLU A 64 -10.91 -8.91 6.99
C GLU A 64 -10.65 -10.39 6.62
N GLN A 65 -10.25 -11.22 7.59
CA GLN A 65 -10.03 -12.65 7.36
C GLN A 65 -11.31 -13.39 6.96
N GLU A 66 -12.46 -13.02 7.53
CA GLU A 66 -13.74 -13.61 7.15
C GLU A 66 -14.23 -13.14 5.77
N LEU A 67 -13.99 -11.86 5.43
CA LEU A 67 -14.47 -11.26 4.19
C LEU A 67 -13.61 -11.62 2.98
N SER A 68 -12.30 -11.78 3.16
CA SER A 68 -11.36 -12.01 2.06
C SER A 68 -11.74 -13.19 1.17
N PRO A 69 -12.03 -14.41 1.68
CA PRO A 69 -12.46 -15.52 0.84
C PRO A 69 -13.83 -15.30 0.21
N LEU A 70 -14.75 -14.61 0.88
CA LEU A 70 -16.08 -14.30 0.34
C LEU A 70 -15.99 -13.33 -0.83
N LEU A 71 -15.17 -12.28 -0.71
CA LEU A 71 -14.95 -11.31 -1.78
C LEU A 71 -14.19 -11.91 -2.96
N SER A 72 -13.18 -12.75 -2.69
CA SER A 72 -12.48 -13.49 -3.75
C SER A 72 -13.43 -14.37 -4.53
N LYS A 73 -14.24 -15.18 -3.83
CA LYS A 73 -15.27 -16.01 -4.48
C LYS A 73 -16.27 -15.19 -5.30
N HIS A 74 -16.77 -14.09 -4.73
CA HIS A 74 -17.75 -13.22 -5.40
C HIS A 74 -17.15 -12.60 -6.68
N SER A 75 -15.91 -12.14 -6.63
CA SER A 75 -15.18 -11.61 -7.80
C SER A 75 -15.02 -12.69 -8.88
N ASP A 76 -14.65 -13.91 -8.48
CA ASP A 76 -14.52 -15.04 -9.40
C ASP A 76 -15.86 -15.48 -9.99
N ASP A 77 -16.96 -15.41 -9.22
CA ASP A 77 -18.32 -15.75 -9.72
C ASP A 77 -18.78 -14.80 -10.83
N ILE A 78 -18.28 -13.56 -10.83
CA ILE A 78 -18.54 -12.58 -11.91
C ILE A 78 -17.55 -12.77 -13.06
N SER A 79 -16.25 -12.75 -12.78
CA SER A 79 -15.19 -12.74 -13.81
C SER A 79 -15.10 -14.05 -14.61
N LEU A 80 -15.47 -15.18 -13.99
CA LEU A 80 -15.49 -16.50 -14.61
C LEU A 80 -16.88 -16.93 -15.09
N ASN A 81 -17.87 -16.01 -15.10
CA ASN A 81 -19.21 -16.32 -15.60
C ASN A 81 -19.21 -16.44 -17.13
N PRO A 82 -19.45 -17.66 -17.70
CA PRO A 82 -19.31 -17.87 -19.13
C PRO A 82 -20.41 -17.15 -19.95
N LYS A 83 -21.61 -16.98 -19.38
CA LYS A 83 -22.70 -16.27 -20.06
C LYS A 83 -22.42 -14.75 -20.09
N LEU A 84 -21.93 -14.19 -19.00
CA LEU A 84 -21.53 -12.80 -18.95
C LEU A 84 -20.38 -12.53 -19.92
N PHE A 85 -19.35 -13.38 -19.91
CA PHE A 85 -18.22 -13.25 -20.83
C PHE A 85 -18.66 -13.36 -22.29
N ALA A 86 -19.57 -14.25 -22.63
CA ALA A 86 -20.12 -14.38 -24.00
C ALA A 86 -20.78 -13.07 -24.46
N ARG A 87 -21.52 -12.37 -23.58
CA ARG A 87 -22.10 -11.05 -23.88
C ARG A 87 -21.02 -9.97 -24.08
N VAL A 88 -20.05 -9.89 -23.16
CA VAL A 88 -18.93 -8.94 -23.28
C VAL A 88 -18.15 -9.17 -24.56
N LYS A 89 -17.80 -10.42 -24.88
CA LYS A 89 -17.10 -10.83 -26.09
C LYS A 89 -17.88 -10.44 -27.35
N SER A 90 -19.21 -10.67 -27.36
CA SER A 90 -20.05 -10.27 -28.48
C SER A 90 -20.05 -8.78 -28.76
N VAL A 91 -20.04 -7.93 -27.71
CA VAL A 91 -19.93 -6.48 -27.87
C VAL A 91 -18.54 -6.11 -28.41
N TYR A 92 -17.49 -6.70 -27.84
CA TYR A 92 -16.11 -6.44 -28.24
C TYR A 92 -15.83 -6.80 -29.71
N GLU A 93 -16.23 -7.98 -30.15
CA GLU A 93 -16.05 -8.44 -31.54
C GLU A 93 -16.83 -7.57 -32.56
N ASN A 94 -17.90 -6.92 -32.16
CA ASN A 94 -18.69 -6.03 -33.00
C ASN A 94 -18.35 -4.55 -32.86
N GLN A 95 -17.31 -4.19 -32.09
CA GLN A 95 -16.95 -2.80 -31.76
C GLN A 95 -16.78 -1.88 -32.99
N ALA A 96 -16.28 -2.42 -34.11
CA ALA A 96 -16.11 -1.65 -35.34
C ALA A 96 -17.44 -1.12 -35.96
N LYS A 97 -18.56 -1.72 -35.57
CA LYS A 97 -19.91 -1.32 -36.00
C LYS A 97 -20.59 -0.36 -35.03
N LEU A 98 -19.98 -0.14 -33.85
CA LEU A 98 -20.51 0.72 -32.81
C LEU A 98 -19.89 2.11 -32.94
N ASN A 99 -20.72 3.14 -32.82
CA ASN A 99 -20.25 4.53 -32.84
C ASN A 99 -19.81 4.95 -31.43
N LEU A 100 -18.78 4.28 -30.90
CA LEU A 100 -18.21 4.56 -29.58
C LEU A 100 -17.21 5.71 -29.63
N ASP A 101 -17.25 6.58 -28.65
CA ASP A 101 -16.21 7.58 -28.43
C ASP A 101 -14.91 6.93 -27.89
N LYS A 102 -13.91 7.74 -27.59
CA LYS A 102 -12.60 7.26 -27.18
C LYS A 102 -12.63 6.58 -25.80
N GLU A 103 -13.40 7.13 -24.86
CA GLU A 103 -13.55 6.61 -23.49
C GLU A 103 -14.35 5.32 -23.48
N GLN A 104 -15.45 5.26 -24.22
CA GLN A 104 -16.28 4.08 -24.38
C GLN A 104 -15.50 2.91 -25.01
N LYS A 105 -14.67 3.19 -26.03
CA LYS A 105 -13.77 2.17 -26.61
C LYS A 105 -12.79 1.65 -25.58
N LYS A 106 -12.21 2.53 -24.80
CA LYS A 106 -11.26 2.15 -23.74
C LYS A 106 -11.93 1.30 -22.68
N LEU A 107 -13.12 1.69 -22.21
CA LEU A 107 -13.90 0.88 -21.25
C LEU A 107 -14.18 -0.51 -21.79
N LEU A 108 -14.62 -0.63 -23.05
CA LEU A 108 -14.90 -1.93 -23.69
C LEU A 108 -13.64 -2.81 -23.79
N GLU A 109 -12.53 -2.23 -24.21
CA GLU A 109 -11.23 -2.93 -24.29
C GLU A 109 -10.78 -3.45 -22.94
N GLU A 110 -10.80 -2.60 -21.91
CA GLU A 110 -10.36 -2.96 -20.55
C GLU A 110 -11.29 -4.00 -19.93
N THR A 111 -12.62 -3.87 -20.13
CA THR A 111 -13.57 -4.86 -19.65
C THR A 111 -13.32 -6.23 -20.29
N TYR A 112 -13.22 -6.32 -21.62
CA TYR A 112 -12.96 -7.58 -22.32
C TYR A 112 -11.63 -8.20 -21.88
N LYS A 113 -10.59 -7.39 -21.83
CA LYS A 113 -9.25 -7.79 -21.42
C LYS A 113 -9.20 -8.27 -19.97
N GLY A 114 -9.92 -7.60 -19.07
CA GLY A 114 -10.06 -8.01 -17.68
C GLY A 114 -10.64 -9.43 -17.56
N PHE A 115 -11.68 -9.75 -18.32
CA PHE A 115 -12.24 -11.11 -18.36
C PHE A 115 -11.24 -12.14 -18.90
N VAL A 116 -10.58 -11.86 -20.00
CA VAL A 116 -9.60 -12.78 -20.62
C VAL A 116 -8.44 -13.04 -19.63
N ARG A 117 -7.88 -11.99 -19.06
CA ARG A 117 -6.80 -12.10 -18.07
C ARG A 117 -7.24 -12.69 -16.73
N GLY A 118 -8.54 -12.53 -16.42
CA GLY A 118 -9.17 -13.13 -15.25
C GLY A 118 -9.48 -14.63 -15.41
N GLY A 119 -9.18 -15.24 -16.59
CA GLY A 119 -9.35 -16.68 -16.83
C GLY A 119 -10.66 -17.07 -17.48
N ALA A 120 -11.43 -16.13 -18.07
CA ALA A 120 -12.71 -16.45 -18.70
C ALA A 120 -12.64 -17.41 -19.91
N ASN A 121 -11.43 -17.59 -20.48
CA ASN A 121 -11.18 -18.56 -21.56
C ASN A 121 -10.76 -19.95 -21.08
N LEU A 122 -10.54 -20.13 -19.78
CA LEU A 122 -10.16 -21.41 -19.19
C LEU A 122 -11.33 -22.39 -19.20
N ASP A 123 -11.06 -23.68 -19.23
CA ASP A 123 -12.07 -24.70 -19.04
C ASP A 123 -12.56 -24.79 -17.58
N ALA A 124 -13.55 -25.64 -17.32
CA ALA A 124 -14.18 -25.71 -16.00
C ALA A 124 -13.22 -26.21 -14.90
N ASP A 125 -12.32 -27.14 -15.21
CA ASP A 125 -11.35 -27.68 -14.25
C ASP A 125 -10.25 -26.64 -13.96
N GLU A 126 -9.77 -25.96 -15.00
CA GLU A 126 -8.81 -24.86 -14.91
C GLU A 126 -9.39 -23.68 -14.11
N GLN A 127 -10.66 -23.32 -14.33
CA GLN A 127 -11.34 -22.29 -13.56
C GLN A 127 -11.50 -22.69 -12.09
N ALA A 128 -11.78 -23.95 -11.79
CA ALA A 128 -11.85 -24.43 -10.42
C ALA A 128 -10.49 -24.33 -9.70
N GLU A 129 -9.39 -24.60 -10.40
CA GLU A 129 -8.05 -24.42 -9.85
C GLU A 129 -7.69 -22.94 -9.66
N LEU A 130 -8.04 -22.08 -10.63
CA LEU A 130 -7.83 -20.63 -10.51
C LEU A 130 -8.54 -20.04 -9.30
N ARG A 131 -9.77 -20.46 -9.01
CA ARG A 131 -10.52 -20.04 -7.81
C ARG A 131 -9.78 -20.38 -6.52
N LYS A 132 -9.22 -21.59 -6.41
CA LYS A 132 -8.43 -22.01 -5.23
C LYS A 132 -7.16 -21.15 -5.09
N LEU A 133 -6.47 -20.89 -6.21
CA LEU A 133 -5.27 -20.05 -6.21
C LEU A 133 -5.59 -18.60 -5.82
N ASN A 134 -6.70 -18.04 -6.32
CA ASN A 134 -7.14 -16.68 -5.97
C ASN A 134 -7.45 -16.55 -4.48
N GLU A 135 -8.22 -17.50 -3.90
CA GLU A 135 -8.51 -17.55 -2.47
C GLU A 135 -7.22 -17.69 -1.65
N GLN A 136 -6.34 -18.61 -2.03
CA GLN A 136 -5.06 -18.83 -1.34
C GLN A 136 -4.16 -17.60 -1.37
N ILE A 137 -4.03 -16.94 -2.53
CA ILE A 137 -3.23 -15.72 -2.68
C ILE A 137 -3.78 -14.61 -1.79
N SER A 138 -5.09 -14.36 -1.83
CA SER A 138 -5.75 -13.32 -1.02
C SER A 138 -5.51 -13.53 0.49
N MET A 139 -5.64 -14.78 0.97
CA MET A 139 -5.40 -15.11 2.37
C MET A 139 -3.93 -15.00 2.77
N LEU A 140 -3.01 -15.37 1.89
CA LEU A 140 -1.57 -15.24 2.15
C LEU A 140 -1.11 -13.78 2.18
N GLU A 141 -1.64 -12.94 1.30
CA GLU A 141 -1.36 -11.49 1.27
C GLU A 141 -1.87 -10.81 2.54
N LEU A 142 -3.09 -11.12 2.94
CA LEU A 142 -3.67 -10.61 4.20
C LEU A 142 -2.85 -11.06 5.42
N THR A 143 -2.51 -12.34 5.49
CA THR A 143 -1.69 -12.91 6.58
C THR A 143 -0.32 -12.22 6.65
N PHE A 144 0.35 -12.01 5.52
CA PHE A 144 1.63 -11.32 5.45
C PHE A 144 1.55 -9.90 6.03
N GLY A 145 0.52 -9.15 5.64
CA GLY A 145 0.29 -7.79 6.14
C GLY A 145 0.04 -7.75 7.64
N GLN A 146 -0.87 -8.58 8.12
CA GLN A 146 -1.23 -8.65 9.54
C GLN A 146 -0.04 -9.11 10.41
N ASN A 147 0.75 -10.09 9.98
CA ASN A 147 1.95 -10.52 10.70
C ASN A 147 2.99 -9.39 10.80
N SER A 148 3.22 -8.67 9.70
CA SER A 148 4.13 -7.53 9.68
C SER A 148 3.68 -6.39 10.61
N LEU A 149 2.37 -6.13 10.67
CA LEU A 149 1.79 -5.13 11.57
C LEU A 149 1.91 -5.56 13.04
N LYS A 150 1.60 -6.83 13.37
CA LYS A 150 1.73 -7.37 14.73
C LYS A 150 3.17 -7.28 15.24
N GLU A 151 4.15 -7.61 14.41
CA GLU A 151 5.58 -7.47 14.76
C GLU A 151 5.97 -6.00 14.99
N THR A 152 5.44 -5.09 14.18
CA THR A 152 5.67 -3.64 14.34
C THR A 152 5.11 -3.14 15.67
N ASN A 153 3.90 -3.56 16.03
CA ASN A 153 3.19 -3.11 17.23
C ASN A 153 3.74 -3.75 18.52
N ALA A 154 4.24 -4.99 18.43
CA ALA A 154 4.70 -5.74 19.61
C ALA A 154 6.09 -5.32 20.12
N PHE A 155 6.93 -4.74 19.26
CA PHE A 155 8.29 -4.39 19.65
C PHE A 155 8.36 -3.10 20.47
N GLN A 156 9.12 -3.16 21.56
CA GLN A 156 9.45 -2.04 22.43
C GLN A 156 10.94 -2.03 22.75
N LEU A 157 11.62 -0.96 22.40
CA LEU A 157 12.95 -0.65 22.90
C LEU A 157 12.79 0.20 24.15
N VAL A 158 12.86 -0.44 25.32
CA VAL A 158 12.79 0.26 26.62
C VAL A 158 14.16 0.79 26.97
N VAL A 159 14.24 2.10 27.21
CA VAL A 159 15.41 2.80 27.71
C VAL A 159 15.11 3.29 29.12
N ASP A 160 15.96 2.99 30.10
CA ASP A 160 15.79 3.31 31.51
C ASP A 160 16.91 4.25 32.07
N LYS A 161 17.95 4.49 31.26
CA LYS A 161 19.05 5.38 31.62
C LYS A 161 18.99 6.64 30.76
N LYS A 162 19.06 7.80 31.42
CA LYS A 162 19.03 9.11 30.76
C LYS A 162 20.22 9.32 29.82
N GLU A 163 21.36 8.72 30.13
CA GLU A 163 22.58 8.80 29.33
C GLU A 163 22.40 8.18 27.95
N ASP A 164 21.54 7.15 27.84
CA ASP A 164 21.25 6.44 26.58
C ASP A 164 20.34 7.24 25.63
N LEU A 165 19.83 8.40 26.08
CA LEU A 165 19.03 9.33 25.27
C LEU A 165 19.89 10.38 24.57
N SER A 166 21.22 10.37 24.80
CA SER A 166 22.13 11.31 24.18
C SER A 166 21.99 11.37 22.67
N GLY A 167 22.02 12.58 22.11
CA GLY A 167 21.83 12.85 20.68
C GLY A 167 20.37 12.96 20.20
N LEU A 168 19.42 12.40 20.96
CA LEU A 168 18.00 12.41 20.54
C LEU A 168 17.36 13.79 20.71
N PRO A 169 16.50 14.23 19.74
CA PRO A 169 15.71 15.44 19.87
C PRO A 169 14.76 15.38 21.08
N GLU A 170 14.58 16.50 21.78
CA GLU A 170 13.70 16.60 22.97
C GLU A 170 12.25 16.15 22.65
N THR A 171 11.74 16.49 21.47
CA THR A 171 10.39 16.08 21.04
C THR A 171 10.26 14.56 20.90
N LEU A 172 11.31 13.87 20.44
CA LEU A 172 11.33 12.41 20.36
C LEU A 172 11.41 11.78 21.75
N ILE A 173 12.21 12.36 22.65
CA ILE A 173 12.32 11.93 24.06
C ILE A 173 10.97 12.08 24.76
N ALA A 174 10.27 13.21 24.58
CA ALA A 174 8.95 13.45 25.15
C ALA A 174 7.91 12.45 24.62
N ALA A 175 7.89 12.18 23.31
CA ALA A 175 7.02 11.17 22.71
C ALA A 175 7.30 9.77 23.27
N ALA A 176 8.58 9.39 23.42
CA ALA A 176 8.97 8.10 23.99
C ALA A 176 8.58 7.97 25.47
N ALA A 177 8.61 9.06 26.24
CA ALA A 177 8.12 9.07 27.63
C ALA A 177 6.60 8.88 27.70
N THR A 178 5.84 9.50 26.78
CA THR A 178 4.38 9.29 26.66
C THR A 178 4.07 7.83 26.33
N THR A 179 4.74 7.25 25.34
CA THR A 179 4.60 5.84 24.98
C THR A 179 4.94 4.90 26.15
N ALA A 180 5.97 5.23 26.92
CA ALA A 180 6.33 4.46 28.10
C ALA A 180 5.23 4.50 29.19
N LYS A 181 4.65 5.68 29.42
CA LYS A 181 3.53 5.84 30.35
C LYS A 181 2.29 5.04 29.94
N GLU A 182 1.94 5.08 28.66
CA GLU A 182 0.84 4.28 28.09
C GLU A 182 1.08 2.77 28.23
N ALA A 183 2.35 2.35 28.17
CA ALA A 183 2.76 0.96 28.39
C ALA A 183 2.93 0.59 29.89
N GLY A 184 2.61 1.49 30.84
CA GLY A 184 2.77 1.24 32.29
C GLY A 184 4.23 1.25 32.76
N LEU A 185 5.13 1.87 32.02
CA LEU A 185 6.58 1.95 32.28
C LEU A 185 6.99 3.38 32.69
N ASP A 186 6.29 3.97 33.64
CA ASP A 186 6.56 5.31 34.13
C ASP A 186 8.04 5.52 34.50
N GLY A 187 8.59 6.68 34.11
CA GLY A 187 9.99 7.04 34.37
C GLY A 187 11.01 6.44 33.38
N LYS A 188 10.53 5.72 32.37
CA LYS A 188 11.34 5.19 31.27
C LYS A 188 10.96 5.83 29.94
N TRP A 189 11.61 5.40 28.88
CA TRP A 189 11.34 5.81 27.49
C TRP A 189 11.16 4.57 26.61
N VAL A 190 10.12 4.55 25.80
CA VAL A 190 9.82 3.44 24.88
C VAL A 190 9.88 3.94 23.44
N PHE A 191 10.77 3.35 22.66
CA PHE A 191 10.85 3.55 21.21
C PHE A 191 10.29 2.32 20.49
N THR A 192 9.53 2.57 19.44
CA THR A 192 8.81 1.54 18.69
C THR A 192 9.33 1.42 17.26
N LEU A 193 8.83 0.43 16.48
CA LEU A 193 9.20 0.29 15.07
C LEU A 193 8.36 1.16 14.12
N HIS A 194 7.46 1.99 14.62
CA HIS A 194 6.76 2.96 13.80
C HIS A 194 7.73 4.03 13.28
N ASN A 195 7.57 4.43 12.01
CA ASN A 195 8.50 5.33 11.34
C ASN A 195 8.81 6.63 12.11
N PRO A 196 7.84 7.31 12.76
CA PRO A 196 8.13 8.50 13.54
C PRO A 196 9.01 8.26 14.77
N SER A 197 9.14 7.01 15.23
CA SER A 197 10.00 6.62 16.36
C SER A 197 11.33 6.05 15.89
N VAL A 198 11.32 5.00 15.04
CA VAL A 198 12.53 4.29 14.65
C VAL A 198 13.46 5.12 13.77
N MET A 199 12.92 5.91 12.82
CA MET A 199 13.76 6.65 11.87
C MET A 199 14.58 7.75 12.55
N PRO A 200 14.00 8.66 13.35
CA PRO A 200 14.79 9.66 14.08
C PRO A 200 15.66 9.03 15.17
N PHE A 201 15.27 7.89 15.77
CA PHE A 201 16.16 7.17 16.67
C PHE A 201 17.44 6.72 15.97
N LEU A 202 17.34 6.10 14.80
CA LEU A 202 18.49 5.67 13.99
C LEU A 202 19.32 6.86 13.47
N GLN A 203 18.72 8.03 13.31
CA GLN A 203 19.36 9.24 12.80
C GLN A 203 20.15 9.98 13.89
N TYR A 204 19.67 9.99 15.13
CA TYR A 204 20.18 10.89 16.16
C TYR A 204 20.73 10.21 17.42
N ALA A 205 20.33 8.96 17.74
CA ALA A 205 20.79 8.33 18.98
C ALA A 205 22.32 8.09 18.99
N ASP A 206 23.03 8.61 19.99
CA ASP A 206 24.48 8.41 20.13
C ASP A 206 24.82 6.95 20.48
N ASN A 207 23.92 6.23 21.20
CA ASN A 207 24.16 4.86 21.62
C ASN A 207 24.07 3.88 20.44
N ARG A 208 25.24 3.46 19.92
CA ARG A 208 25.37 2.54 18.78
C ARG A 208 24.69 1.19 19.02
N ALA A 209 24.82 0.63 20.22
CA ALA A 209 24.23 -0.67 20.54
C ALA A 209 22.69 -0.63 20.51
N LEU A 210 22.08 0.47 20.92
CA LEU A 210 20.64 0.67 20.83
C LEU A 210 20.20 0.91 19.38
N ARG A 211 20.99 1.62 18.57
CA ARG A 211 20.73 1.71 17.11
C ARG A 211 20.74 0.33 16.45
N GLU A 212 21.76 -0.50 16.74
CA GLU A 212 21.83 -1.86 16.25
C GLU A 212 20.60 -2.68 16.64
N LYS A 213 20.20 -2.62 17.90
CA LYS A 213 19.05 -3.36 18.43
C LYS A 213 17.75 -3.01 17.73
N ILE A 214 17.44 -1.71 17.64
CA ILE A 214 16.19 -1.26 16.99
C ILE A 214 16.23 -1.47 15.48
N TYR A 215 17.38 -1.29 14.82
CA TYR A 215 17.55 -1.55 13.39
C TYR A 215 17.29 -3.01 13.06
N LYS A 216 17.91 -3.95 13.78
CA LYS A 216 17.71 -5.39 13.58
C LYS A 216 16.24 -5.77 13.80
N ALA A 217 15.61 -5.25 14.83
CA ALA A 217 14.18 -5.46 15.05
C ALA A 217 13.33 -4.94 13.88
N TYR A 218 13.67 -3.76 13.35
CA TYR A 218 12.93 -3.15 12.23
C TYR A 218 13.05 -3.96 10.94
N VAL A 219 14.26 -4.41 10.58
CA VAL A 219 14.47 -5.14 9.31
C VAL A 219 14.08 -6.62 9.38
N CYS A 220 14.04 -7.19 10.59
CA CYS A 220 13.69 -8.59 10.81
C CYS A 220 12.20 -8.83 11.11
N ARG A 221 11.32 -7.84 10.93
CA ARG A 221 9.88 -8.04 11.11
C ARG A 221 9.37 -9.18 10.20
N GLY A 222 8.59 -10.08 10.77
CA GLY A 222 8.13 -11.28 10.07
C GLY A 222 9.22 -12.33 9.80
N ASN A 223 10.38 -12.23 10.44
CA ASN A 223 11.51 -13.17 10.30
C ASN A 223 12.11 -13.59 11.65
N ASN A 224 11.25 -13.77 12.67
CA ASN A 224 11.68 -14.04 14.04
C ASN A 224 11.39 -15.45 14.54
N ASN A 225 11.00 -16.40 13.67
CA ASN A 225 10.64 -17.77 14.00
C ASN A 225 9.55 -17.87 15.11
N ASN A 226 8.62 -16.93 15.12
CA ASN A 226 7.48 -16.84 16.03
C ASN A 226 6.15 -17.01 15.29
N ALA A 227 5.02 -16.76 15.96
CA ALA A 227 3.68 -16.88 15.38
C ALA A 227 3.41 -15.91 14.21
N ASN A 228 4.19 -14.83 14.10
CA ASN A 228 4.06 -13.82 13.04
C ASN A 228 5.13 -13.97 11.94
N ASP A 229 5.78 -15.12 11.86
CA ASP A 229 6.83 -15.37 10.86
C ASP A 229 6.25 -15.50 9.46
N ASN A 230 6.78 -14.73 8.53
CA ASN A 230 6.32 -14.66 7.14
C ASN A 230 7.09 -15.54 6.15
N LYS A 231 8.13 -16.27 6.57
CA LYS A 231 8.95 -17.07 5.63
C LYS A 231 8.14 -18.12 4.87
N ASP A 232 7.28 -18.86 5.58
CA ASP A 232 6.43 -19.85 4.93
C ASP A 232 5.28 -19.22 4.15
N VAL A 233 4.77 -18.06 4.60
CA VAL A 233 3.76 -17.27 3.86
C VAL A 233 4.33 -16.83 2.52
N ILE A 234 5.54 -16.25 2.50
CA ILE A 234 6.23 -15.81 1.27
C ILE A 234 6.44 -17.01 0.33
N LYS A 235 6.94 -18.14 0.84
CA LYS A 235 7.13 -19.35 0.03
C LYS A 235 5.85 -19.79 -0.68
N LYS A 236 4.77 -19.92 0.07
CA LYS A 236 3.46 -20.33 -0.46
C LYS A 236 2.92 -19.30 -1.46
N LEU A 237 3.06 -18.01 -1.15
CA LEU A 237 2.58 -16.92 -2.01
C LEU A 237 3.32 -16.90 -3.35
N VAL A 238 4.64 -17.06 -3.36
CA VAL A 238 5.43 -17.08 -4.61
C VAL A 238 5.05 -18.28 -5.48
N VAL A 239 4.86 -19.46 -4.87
CA VAL A 239 4.42 -20.66 -5.60
C VAL A 239 3.02 -20.47 -6.18
N ALA A 240 2.04 -20.04 -5.37
CA ALA A 240 0.67 -19.84 -5.83
C ALA A 240 0.58 -18.78 -6.96
N ARG A 241 1.35 -17.70 -6.87
CA ARG A 241 1.43 -16.68 -7.93
C ARG A 241 2.03 -17.24 -9.23
N LEU A 242 3.05 -18.08 -9.12
CA LEU A 242 3.64 -18.75 -10.30
C LEU A 242 2.66 -19.72 -10.95
N GLU A 243 1.97 -20.53 -10.15
CA GLU A 243 0.94 -21.48 -10.61
C GLU A 243 -0.22 -20.75 -11.30
N LYS A 244 -0.70 -19.66 -10.70
CA LYS A 244 -1.71 -18.78 -11.31
C LYS A 244 -1.24 -18.22 -12.65
N ALA A 245 -0.03 -17.70 -12.73
CA ALA A 245 0.50 -17.13 -13.97
C ALA A 245 0.59 -18.19 -15.08
N LYS A 246 1.10 -19.38 -14.76
CA LYS A 246 1.16 -20.49 -15.72
C LYS A 246 -0.19 -20.97 -16.18
N LEU A 247 -1.15 -21.08 -15.27
CA LEU A 247 -2.52 -21.44 -15.59
C LEU A 247 -3.17 -20.45 -16.58
N LEU A 248 -2.83 -19.17 -16.45
CA LEU A 248 -3.27 -18.09 -17.33
C LEU A 248 -2.41 -17.94 -18.61
N GLY A 249 -1.42 -18.82 -18.83
CA GLY A 249 -0.61 -18.86 -20.04
C GLY A 249 0.61 -17.94 -20.03
N TYR A 250 1.01 -17.41 -18.88
CA TYR A 250 2.20 -16.57 -18.72
C TYR A 250 3.42 -17.38 -18.24
N GLU A 251 4.63 -16.94 -18.61
CA GLU A 251 5.85 -17.59 -18.19
C GLU A 251 6.05 -17.53 -16.68
N ASP A 252 5.75 -16.38 -16.08
CA ASP A 252 5.80 -16.15 -14.64
C ASP A 252 4.85 -15.02 -14.22
N PHE A 253 4.81 -14.73 -12.90
CA PHE A 253 3.91 -13.72 -12.35
C PHE A 253 4.34 -12.29 -12.71
N ALA A 254 5.63 -12.03 -12.96
CA ALA A 254 6.10 -10.72 -13.40
C ALA A 254 5.60 -10.43 -14.81
N ALA A 255 5.69 -11.38 -15.73
CA ALA A 255 5.14 -11.27 -17.09
C ALA A 255 3.64 -10.97 -17.05
N TYR A 256 2.87 -11.72 -16.22
CA TYR A 256 1.44 -11.47 -16.01
C TYR A 256 1.15 -10.04 -15.55
N VAL A 257 1.87 -9.54 -14.55
CA VAL A 257 1.63 -8.20 -13.99
C VAL A 257 2.09 -7.11 -14.94
N LEU A 258 3.28 -7.25 -15.55
CA LEU A 258 3.90 -6.21 -16.35
C LEU A 258 3.17 -5.94 -17.67
N GLU A 259 2.40 -6.89 -18.20
CA GLU A 259 1.60 -6.67 -19.40
C GLU A 259 0.70 -5.45 -19.30
N GLU A 260 0.13 -5.19 -18.11
CA GLU A 260 -0.75 -4.04 -17.87
C GLU A 260 -0.01 -2.79 -17.37
N ASN A 261 1.24 -2.94 -16.95
CA ASN A 261 2.02 -1.83 -16.44
C ASN A 261 2.73 -1.07 -17.56
N MET A 262 3.16 0.18 -17.28
CA MET A 262 3.89 1.03 -18.23
C MET A 262 5.15 0.34 -18.78
N ALA A 263 5.82 -0.47 -17.96
CA ALA A 263 7.05 -1.18 -18.34
C ALA A 263 6.81 -2.29 -19.40
N LYS A 264 5.63 -2.90 -19.43
CA LYS A 264 5.18 -3.95 -20.37
C LYS A 264 5.90 -5.29 -20.26
N ASN A 265 7.16 -5.33 -19.90
CA ASN A 265 7.96 -6.55 -19.80
C ASN A 265 9.18 -6.34 -18.88
N GLU A 266 9.79 -7.45 -18.48
CA GLU A 266 10.95 -7.47 -17.56
C GLU A 266 12.16 -6.77 -18.16
N LYS A 267 12.38 -6.89 -19.47
CA LYS A 267 13.49 -6.22 -20.13
C LYS A 267 13.47 -4.72 -19.91
N ASN A 268 12.32 -4.09 -20.08
CA ASN A 268 12.16 -2.64 -19.87
C ASN A 268 12.38 -2.26 -18.40
N VAL A 269 11.94 -3.12 -17.45
CA VAL A 269 12.22 -2.93 -16.02
C VAL A 269 13.72 -2.96 -15.74
N TYR A 270 14.43 -3.99 -16.20
CA TYR A 270 15.87 -4.11 -15.98
C TYR A 270 16.67 -3.05 -16.71
N ASP A 271 16.27 -2.64 -17.91
CA ASP A 271 16.91 -1.54 -18.63
C ASP A 271 16.87 -0.25 -17.81
N LEU A 272 15.72 0.08 -17.20
CA LEU A 272 15.59 1.24 -16.33
C LEU A 272 16.39 1.07 -15.03
N LEU A 273 16.23 -0.07 -14.35
CA LEU A 273 16.93 -0.35 -13.09
C LEU A 273 18.44 -0.30 -13.25
N ASN A 274 18.99 -0.92 -14.29
CA ASN A 274 20.43 -0.92 -14.54
C ASN A 274 20.97 0.47 -14.88
N LYS A 275 20.18 1.28 -15.63
CA LYS A 275 20.54 2.66 -15.94
C LYS A 275 20.67 3.52 -14.68
N ILE A 276 19.85 3.25 -13.65
CA ILE A 276 19.87 3.97 -12.38
C ILE A 276 20.87 3.34 -11.40
N TRP A 277 20.90 2.01 -11.31
CA TRP A 277 21.68 1.26 -10.32
C TRP A 277 23.19 1.51 -10.44
N ILE A 278 23.72 1.48 -11.66
CA ILE A 278 25.17 1.63 -11.89
C ILE A 278 25.69 2.97 -11.34
N PRO A 279 25.14 4.15 -11.70
CA PRO A 279 25.59 5.42 -11.12
C PRO A 279 25.23 5.56 -9.63
N ALA A 280 24.08 5.03 -9.19
CA ALA A 280 23.69 5.06 -7.78
C ALA A 280 24.67 4.29 -6.88
N LEU A 281 25.18 3.13 -7.35
CA LEU A 281 26.16 2.33 -6.60
C LEU A 281 27.50 3.07 -6.45
N VAL A 282 27.92 3.82 -7.49
CA VAL A 282 29.13 4.67 -7.40
C VAL A 282 28.92 5.73 -6.32
N LYS A 283 27.76 6.40 -6.34
CA LYS A 283 27.43 7.44 -5.36
C LYS A 283 27.33 6.89 -3.94
N ALA A 284 26.69 5.74 -3.75
CA ALA A 284 26.62 5.09 -2.43
C ALA A 284 28.00 4.73 -1.86
N LYS A 285 28.96 4.35 -2.70
CA LYS A 285 30.35 4.11 -2.26
C LYS A 285 31.08 5.38 -1.82
N GLU A 286 30.85 6.50 -2.50
CA GLU A 286 31.35 7.82 -2.09
C GLU A 286 30.77 8.22 -0.74
N GLU A 287 29.45 8.09 -0.57
CA GLU A 287 28.77 8.39 0.69
C GLU A 287 29.25 7.48 1.84
N LEU A 288 29.50 6.19 1.58
CA LEU A 288 30.09 5.29 2.56
C LEU A 288 31.52 5.74 2.98
N ALA A 289 32.29 6.27 2.03
CA ALA A 289 33.62 6.81 2.35
C ALA A 289 33.52 8.07 3.25
N ASP A 290 32.55 8.97 2.97
CA ASP A 290 32.27 10.14 3.82
C ASP A 290 31.85 9.71 5.24
N ILE A 291 30.95 8.72 5.34
CA ILE A 291 30.48 8.13 6.61
C ILE A 291 31.66 7.57 7.41
N ASN A 292 32.53 6.75 6.78
CA ASN A 292 33.71 6.18 7.44
C ASN A 292 34.73 7.24 7.84
N ALA A 293 34.81 8.35 7.12
CA ALA A 293 35.65 9.50 7.51
C ALA A 293 35.12 10.18 8.78
N GLU A 294 33.80 10.38 8.92
CA GLU A 294 33.21 10.91 10.16
C GLU A 294 33.40 9.97 11.36
N ILE A 295 33.26 8.64 11.16
CA ILE A 295 33.56 7.65 12.22
C ILE A 295 34.99 7.81 12.73
N LYS A 296 35.97 7.90 11.84
CA LYS A 296 37.37 8.06 12.18
C LYS A 296 37.66 9.39 12.89
N LYS A 297 37.04 10.47 12.45
CA LYS A 297 37.14 11.81 13.03
C LYS A 297 36.66 11.82 14.48
N GLU A 298 35.64 11.05 14.81
CA GLU A 298 35.14 10.87 16.18
C GLU A 298 35.94 9.84 16.99
N GLY A 299 37.03 9.30 16.45
CA GLY A 299 37.89 8.31 17.13
C GLY A 299 37.33 6.87 17.03
N GLY A 300 36.35 6.62 16.23
CA GLY A 300 35.80 5.29 15.99
C GLY A 300 36.79 4.39 15.25
N ASN A 301 36.93 3.14 15.73
CA ASN A 301 37.80 2.11 15.14
C ASN A 301 36.96 0.94 14.55
N PHE A 302 35.99 1.29 13.75
CA PHE A 302 35.10 0.31 13.08
C PHE A 302 34.67 0.86 11.71
N GLU A 303 34.26 -0.03 10.81
CA GLU A 303 33.60 0.34 9.57
C GLU A 303 32.08 0.48 9.79
N ALA A 304 31.43 1.32 8.97
CA ALA A 304 30.01 1.56 9.07
C ALA A 304 29.19 0.29 8.78
N GLU A 305 28.32 -0.04 9.68
CA GLU A 305 27.29 -1.04 9.52
C GLU A 305 25.95 -0.39 9.14
N ALA A 306 24.97 -1.18 8.77
CA ALA A 306 23.68 -0.66 8.29
C ALA A 306 22.96 0.24 9.32
N TRP A 307 23.11 -0.02 10.63
CA TRP A 307 22.55 0.80 11.70
C TRP A 307 23.34 2.09 11.98
N ASP A 308 24.52 2.25 11.39
CA ASP A 308 25.34 3.44 11.51
C ASP A 308 25.06 4.43 10.37
N TRP A 309 24.52 3.95 9.24
CA TRP A 309 24.36 4.74 8.03
C TRP A 309 23.62 6.04 8.26
N ARG A 310 22.39 5.99 8.82
CA ARG A 310 21.57 7.20 9.03
C ARG A 310 22.24 8.20 9.98
N TYR A 311 22.83 7.70 11.04
CA TYR A 311 23.48 8.53 12.06
C TYR A 311 24.69 9.29 11.50
N TYR A 312 25.62 8.60 10.87
CA TYR A 312 26.79 9.26 10.31
C TYR A 312 26.52 10.01 9.01
N PHE A 313 25.56 9.59 8.23
CA PHE A 313 25.09 10.33 7.07
C PHE A 313 24.54 11.71 7.46
N GLU A 314 23.77 11.81 8.55
CA GLU A 314 23.29 13.10 9.07
C GLU A 314 24.44 14.02 9.48
N LYS A 315 25.47 13.49 10.15
CA LYS A 315 26.67 14.24 10.52
C LYS A 315 27.45 14.71 9.28
N ALA A 316 27.66 13.83 8.31
CA ALA A 316 28.32 14.18 7.05
C ALA A 316 27.52 15.24 6.26
N LYS A 317 26.19 15.10 6.23
CA LYS A 317 25.28 16.08 5.61
C LYS A 317 25.40 17.45 6.29
N LYS A 318 25.35 17.50 7.61
CA LYS A 318 25.52 18.74 8.37
C LYS A 318 26.88 19.39 8.14
N ALA A 319 27.95 18.58 8.14
CA ALA A 319 29.30 19.07 7.86
C ALA A 319 29.46 19.63 6.43
N LYS A 320 28.77 19.04 5.45
CA LYS A 320 28.91 19.38 4.04
C LYS A 320 28.01 20.54 3.59
N PHE A 321 26.81 20.64 4.16
CA PHE A 321 25.78 21.57 3.69
C PHE A 321 25.40 22.63 4.73
N ASP A 322 25.92 22.55 5.95
CA ASP A 322 25.58 23.42 7.07
C ASP A 322 24.07 23.53 7.32
N LEU A 323 23.37 22.40 7.10
CA LEU A 323 21.92 22.30 7.25
C LEU A 323 21.58 21.48 8.50
N ASP A 324 20.85 22.11 9.42
CA ASP A 324 20.25 21.44 10.56
C ASP A 324 18.73 21.31 10.35
N GLU A 325 18.23 20.09 10.27
CA GLU A 325 16.79 19.85 10.09
C GLU A 325 15.95 20.42 11.24
N ASN A 326 16.52 20.56 12.44
CA ASN A 326 15.81 21.14 13.57
C ASN A 326 15.52 22.64 13.36
N GLU A 327 16.30 23.35 12.57
CA GLU A 327 16.04 24.75 12.19
C GLU A 327 14.88 24.87 11.19
N VAL A 328 14.70 23.86 10.33
CA VAL A 328 13.64 23.82 9.30
C VAL A 328 12.33 23.34 9.89
N ARG A 329 12.37 22.43 10.87
CA ARG A 329 11.22 21.75 11.45
C ARG A 329 10.08 22.67 11.93
N PRO A 330 10.33 23.83 12.59
CA PRO A 330 9.26 24.73 13.01
C PRO A 330 8.43 25.32 11.87
N TYR A 331 8.96 25.34 10.63
CA TYR A 331 8.24 25.80 9.43
C TYR A 331 7.33 24.73 8.86
N LEU A 332 7.52 23.46 9.24
CA LEU A 332 6.80 22.29 8.72
C LEU A 332 5.71 21.80 9.68
N GLU A 333 5.11 22.73 10.44
CA GLU A 333 3.91 22.42 11.23
C GLU A 333 2.78 21.98 10.28
N LEU A 334 2.00 20.95 10.68
CA LEU A 334 1.03 20.25 9.82
C LEU A 334 0.03 21.20 9.15
N ASN A 335 -0.53 22.15 9.92
CA ASN A 335 -1.51 23.09 9.36
C ASN A 335 -0.85 24.03 8.34
N ASN A 336 0.38 24.51 8.60
CA ASN A 336 1.10 25.34 7.66
C ASN A 336 1.40 24.59 6.34
N VAL A 337 1.80 23.31 6.44
CA VAL A 337 2.05 22.47 5.26
C VAL A 337 0.77 22.26 4.48
N ARG A 338 -0.35 21.96 5.15
CA ARG A 338 -1.65 21.80 4.50
C ARG A 338 -2.08 23.08 3.79
N GLU A 339 -2.06 24.22 4.48
CA GLU A 339 -2.42 25.51 3.87
C GLU A 339 -1.47 25.87 2.71
N GLY A 340 -0.18 25.52 2.84
CA GLY A 340 0.79 25.65 1.76
C GLY A 340 0.44 24.78 0.54
N ALA A 341 0.01 23.54 0.74
CA ALA A 341 -0.45 22.65 -0.32
C ALA A 341 -1.70 23.20 -1.01
N PHE A 342 -2.68 23.70 -0.24
CA PHE A 342 -3.88 24.35 -0.78
C PHE A 342 -3.55 25.60 -1.58
N TYR A 343 -2.63 26.42 -1.09
CA TYR A 343 -2.14 27.60 -1.81
C TYR A 343 -1.51 27.23 -3.14
N VAL A 344 -0.65 26.23 -3.17
CA VAL A 344 0.01 25.78 -4.41
C VAL A 344 -1.02 25.24 -5.40
N ALA A 345 -1.96 24.39 -4.95
CA ALA A 345 -3.03 23.86 -5.79
C ALA A 345 -3.91 24.99 -6.37
N ASN A 346 -4.24 25.98 -5.55
CA ASN A 346 -4.97 27.16 -6.03
C ASN A 346 -4.20 27.94 -7.08
N LYS A 347 -2.88 28.18 -6.89
CA LYS A 347 -2.05 28.91 -7.84
C LYS A 347 -1.85 28.19 -9.16
N LEU A 348 -1.72 26.86 -9.13
CA LEU A 348 -1.49 26.07 -10.35
C LEU A 348 -2.78 25.75 -11.10
N TYR A 349 -3.87 25.46 -10.39
CA TYR A 349 -5.09 24.90 -11.00
C TYR A 349 -6.35 25.72 -10.72
N GLY A 350 -6.30 26.71 -9.82
CA GLY A 350 -7.49 27.48 -9.41
C GLY A 350 -8.39 26.75 -8.41
N ILE A 351 -7.98 25.57 -7.93
CA ILE A 351 -8.74 24.73 -7.01
C ILE A 351 -8.83 25.40 -5.63
N THR A 352 -10.01 25.31 -5.00
CA THR A 352 -10.27 25.82 -3.65
C THR A 352 -10.71 24.70 -2.72
N PHE A 353 -10.44 24.85 -1.42
CA PHE A 353 -10.76 23.87 -0.38
C PHE A 353 -11.57 24.52 0.71
N THR A 354 -12.71 23.91 1.08
CA THR A 354 -13.59 24.36 2.14
C THR A 354 -13.79 23.26 3.16
N SER A 355 -13.46 23.51 4.43
CA SER A 355 -13.63 22.50 5.49
C SER A 355 -15.11 22.14 5.66
N LEU A 356 -15.40 20.84 5.76
CA LEU A 356 -16.71 20.29 6.10
C LEU A 356 -16.69 19.79 7.54
N GLN A 357 -17.71 20.15 8.34
CA GLN A 357 -17.74 19.84 9.78
C GLN A 357 -18.66 18.67 10.14
N ASP A 358 -19.68 18.38 9.34
CA ASP A 358 -20.75 17.43 9.68
C ASP A 358 -20.63 16.11 8.88
N MET A 359 -19.40 15.68 8.60
CA MET A 359 -19.15 14.43 7.90
C MET A 359 -18.72 13.34 8.88
N PRO A 360 -19.17 12.08 8.71
CA PRO A 360 -18.60 10.95 9.44
C PRO A 360 -17.11 10.82 9.15
N LEU A 361 -16.29 10.73 10.19
CA LEU A 361 -14.83 10.64 10.08
C LEU A 361 -14.36 9.24 10.48
N PRO A 362 -13.31 8.72 9.82
CA PRO A 362 -12.70 7.45 10.21
C PRO A 362 -11.93 7.54 11.53
N ASP A 363 -11.52 8.73 11.92
CA ASP A 363 -10.82 9.05 13.16
C ASP A 363 -11.18 10.47 13.60
N PRO A 364 -11.30 10.77 14.92
CA PRO A 364 -11.60 12.11 15.44
C PRO A 364 -10.62 13.21 14.98
N ASP A 365 -9.36 12.85 14.71
CA ASP A 365 -8.33 13.79 14.26
C ASP A 365 -8.37 14.03 12.74
N ALA A 366 -9.18 13.27 11.99
CA ALA A 366 -9.34 13.47 10.56
C ALA A 366 -10.11 14.77 10.25
N GLN A 367 -9.81 15.34 9.08
CA GLN A 367 -10.49 16.54 8.58
C GLN A 367 -10.93 16.31 7.14
N VAL A 368 -12.12 16.81 6.79
CA VAL A 368 -12.69 16.69 5.45
C VAL A 368 -12.80 18.08 4.83
N PHE A 369 -12.45 18.16 3.56
CA PHE A 369 -12.53 19.40 2.78
C PHE A 369 -13.27 19.12 1.47
N GLU A 370 -14.22 19.97 1.12
CA GLU A 370 -14.80 20.02 -0.20
C GLU A 370 -13.80 20.69 -1.15
N CYS A 371 -13.49 20.01 -2.26
CA CYS A 371 -12.63 20.54 -3.31
C CYS A 371 -13.48 21.08 -4.47
N LYS A 372 -13.25 22.33 -4.87
CA LYS A 372 -13.95 22.97 -6.00
C LYS A 372 -12.99 23.47 -7.06
N ASP A 373 -13.38 23.33 -8.32
CA ASP A 373 -12.71 23.95 -9.44
C ASP A 373 -12.92 25.48 -9.41
N LYS A 374 -12.17 26.21 -10.24
CA LYS A 374 -12.21 27.68 -10.38
C LYS A 374 -13.60 28.25 -10.73
N ASP A 375 -14.46 27.45 -11.37
CA ASP A 375 -15.85 27.82 -11.71
C ASP A 375 -16.86 27.49 -10.60
N GLY A 376 -16.39 26.92 -9.48
CA GLY A 376 -17.22 26.51 -8.34
C GLY A 376 -17.80 25.09 -8.44
N THR A 377 -17.50 24.36 -9.51
CA THR A 377 -17.93 22.95 -9.65
C THR A 377 -17.22 22.10 -8.61
N SER A 378 -17.98 21.27 -7.87
CA SER A 378 -17.43 20.34 -6.89
C SER A 378 -16.65 19.24 -7.60
N LEU A 379 -15.43 18.98 -7.14
CA LEU A 379 -14.54 17.92 -7.63
C LEU A 379 -14.50 16.72 -6.68
N GLY A 380 -15.01 16.92 -5.46
CA GLY A 380 -15.03 15.90 -4.42
C GLY A 380 -15.00 16.50 -3.02
#